data_38ca15136ab83c253d0f7a7fb2c06aec
#
_entry.id   38ca15136ab83c253d0f7a7fb2c06aec
#
_cell.length_a   1.000
_cell.length_b   1.000
_cell.length_c   1.000
_cell.angle_alpha   90.00
_cell.angle_beta   90.00
_cell.angle_gamma   90.00
#
_symmetry.space_group_name_H-M   'P 1'
#
loop_
_entity.id
_entity.type
_entity.pdbx_description
1 polymer ?
#
loop_
_entity_poly.entity_id
_entity_poly.type
_entity_poly.pdbx_seq_one_letter_code
_entity_poly.pdbx_strand_id
1 'polypeptide(L)'
;MSRYYAGIDPGYKTGGVALVNGDWSEVHDLPVWTDGGVNTLELSHILNSVPVDFVIVERQGARPMQGVSSAFKLGVGYGQILGTLALLQLKYAEVTPGKWKKAAGVP
;
A
#
# COMPACT_ATOMS: atom_id res chain seq x y z
N MET A 1 -3.44 9.61 -23.39
CA MET A 1 -3.43 10.23 -22.07
C MET A 1 -2.71 9.34 -21.06
N SER A 2 -1.83 9.92 -20.30
CA SER A 2 -1.12 9.19 -19.28
C SER A 2 -2.02 8.96 -18.07
N ARG A 3 -1.92 7.77 -17.49
CA ARG A 3 -2.58 7.47 -16.22
C ARG A 3 -1.52 7.15 -15.18
N TYR A 4 -1.82 7.57 -13.96
CA TYR A 4 -0.95 7.29 -12.83
C TYR A 4 -1.59 6.21 -11.96
N TYR A 5 -0.80 5.23 -11.62
CA TYR A 5 -1.22 4.14 -10.74
C TYR A 5 -0.32 4.10 -9.53
N ALA A 6 -0.88 3.70 -8.40
CA ALA A 6 -0.11 3.47 -7.19
C ALA A 6 -0.26 2.02 -6.77
N GLY A 7 0.82 1.45 -6.27
CA GLY A 7 0.81 0.14 -5.63
C GLY A 7 1.28 0.28 -4.20
N ILE A 8 0.59 -0.34 -3.26
CA ILE A 8 0.95 -0.27 -1.85
C ILE A 8 1.15 -1.67 -1.30
N ASP A 9 2.35 -1.92 -0.78
CA ASP A 9 2.65 -3.09 0.03
C ASP A 9 2.59 -2.66 1.49
N PRO A 10 1.60 -3.13 2.27
CA PRO A 10 1.43 -2.69 3.65
C PRO A 10 2.30 -3.43 4.67
N GLY A 11 3.34 -4.12 4.24
CA GLY A 11 4.22 -4.87 5.13
C GLY A 11 4.73 -4.03 6.29
N TYR A 12 4.78 -4.62 7.48
CA TYR A 12 5.04 -3.89 8.72
C TYR A 12 6.40 -3.18 8.74
N LYS A 13 7.46 -3.85 8.28
CA LYS A 13 8.82 -3.28 8.27
C LYS A 13 9.37 -3.06 6.86
N THR A 14 8.73 -3.64 5.87
CA THR A 14 9.25 -3.65 4.50
C THR A 14 8.21 -3.17 3.50
N GLY A 15 7.20 -2.46 3.97
CA GLY A 15 6.16 -1.93 3.11
C GLY A 15 6.68 -0.85 2.18
N GLY A 16 5.94 -0.62 1.12
CA GLY A 16 6.35 0.36 0.13
C GLY A 16 5.18 0.94 -0.63
N VAL A 17 5.43 2.06 -1.28
CA VAL A 17 4.49 2.72 -2.17
C VAL A 17 5.20 2.97 -3.49
N ALA A 18 4.62 2.49 -4.58
CA ALA A 18 5.14 2.72 -5.91
C ALA A 18 4.15 3.57 -6.70
N LEU A 19 4.66 4.57 -7.39
CA LEU A 19 3.87 5.38 -8.33
C LEU A 19 4.39 5.08 -9.72
N VAL A 20 3.50 4.80 -10.65
CA VAL A 20 3.90 4.44 -12.02
C VAL A 20 3.04 5.18 -13.05
N ASN A 21 3.68 5.53 -14.17
CA ASN A 21 3.04 6.15 -15.31
C ASN A 21 3.88 5.79 -16.55
N GLY A 22 3.42 4.81 -17.32
CA GLY A 22 4.20 4.34 -18.46
C GLY A 22 5.58 3.86 -18.02
N ASP A 23 6.64 4.49 -18.55
CA ASP A 23 8.01 4.14 -18.19
C ASP A 23 8.52 4.84 -16.94
N TRP A 24 7.77 5.81 -16.44
CA TRP A 24 8.15 6.54 -15.21
C TRP A 24 7.71 5.76 -13.98
N SER A 25 8.59 5.70 -13.00
CA SER A 25 8.24 5.12 -11.71
C SER A 25 8.99 5.81 -10.59
N GLU A 26 8.37 5.83 -9.43
CA GLU A 26 8.96 6.36 -8.21
C GLU A 26 8.56 5.45 -7.06
N VAL A 27 9.50 5.08 -6.22
CA VAL A 27 9.26 4.14 -5.12
C VAL A 27 9.64 4.81 -3.82
N HIS A 28 8.77 4.65 -2.83
CA HIS A 28 8.99 5.14 -1.47
C HIS A 28 8.82 3.99 -0.48
N ASP A 29 9.54 4.03 0.61
CA ASP A 29 9.20 3.19 1.74
C ASP A 29 7.83 3.61 2.27
N LEU A 30 7.06 2.65 2.78
CA LEU A 30 5.79 2.99 3.42
C LEU A 30 6.09 3.88 4.64
N PRO A 31 5.57 5.11 4.68
CA PRO A 31 5.88 6.00 5.79
C PRO A 31 5.26 5.52 7.09
N VAL A 32 6.05 5.47 8.15
CA VAL A 32 5.60 5.02 9.46
C VAL A 32 6.06 6.02 10.52
N TRP A 33 5.28 6.10 11.60
CA TRP A 33 5.65 6.91 12.76
C TRP A 33 6.73 6.18 13.57
N THR A 34 7.55 6.92 14.30
CA THR A 34 8.61 6.33 15.11
C THR A 34 8.08 5.38 16.19
N ASP A 35 6.88 5.60 16.67
CA ASP A 35 6.23 4.77 17.68
C ASP A 35 5.36 3.66 17.07
N GLY A 36 5.39 3.50 15.76
CA GLY A 36 4.60 2.53 15.03
C GLY A 36 3.40 3.14 14.35
N GLY A 37 2.73 2.34 13.52
CA GLY A 37 1.59 2.81 12.75
C GLY A 37 2.00 3.53 11.48
N VAL A 38 1.07 3.62 10.55
CA VAL A 38 1.31 4.28 9.26
C VAL A 38 1.22 5.79 9.45
N ASN A 39 2.21 6.50 8.93
CA ASN A 39 2.16 7.96 8.86
C ASN A 39 1.23 8.35 7.72
N THR A 40 -0.06 8.46 8.03
CA THR A 40 -1.10 8.70 7.04
C THR A 40 -0.96 10.08 6.38
N LEU A 41 -0.41 11.06 7.10
CA LEU A 41 -0.18 12.37 6.53
C LEU A 41 0.87 12.30 5.41
N GLU A 42 2.00 11.67 5.67
CA GLU A 42 3.03 11.52 4.66
C GLU A 42 2.56 10.64 3.50
N LEU A 43 1.81 9.57 3.81
CA LEU A 43 1.23 8.73 2.77
C LEU A 43 0.31 9.55 1.86
N SER A 44 -0.51 10.42 2.45
CA SER A 44 -1.39 11.29 1.66
C SER A 44 -0.60 12.24 0.77
N HIS A 45 0.54 12.77 1.25
CA HIS A 45 1.41 13.61 0.45
C HIS A 45 1.99 12.86 -0.74
N ILE A 46 2.44 11.64 -0.52
CA ILE A 46 2.96 10.80 -1.62
C ILE A 46 1.88 10.56 -2.66
N LEU A 47 0.69 10.15 -2.22
CA LEU A 47 -0.41 9.82 -3.12
C LEU A 47 -0.98 11.04 -3.84
N ASN A 48 -0.78 12.24 -3.31
CA ASN A 48 -1.19 13.47 -3.94
C ASN A 48 -0.09 14.16 -4.76
N SER A 49 1.13 13.60 -4.75
CA SER A 49 2.24 14.19 -5.50
C SER A 49 2.05 14.10 -7.00
N VAL A 50 1.22 13.15 -7.45
CA VAL A 50 0.79 13.03 -8.85
C VAL A 50 -0.71 12.71 -8.85
N PRO A 51 -1.43 12.95 -9.98
CA PRO A 51 -2.87 12.68 -10.03
C PRO A 51 -3.14 11.18 -10.20
N VAL A 52 -3.08 10.43 -9.10
CA VAL A 52 -3.28 8.98 -9.11
C VAL A 52 -4.71 8.65 -9.55
N ASP A 53 -4.84 7.76 -10.53
CA ASP A 53 -6.14 7.32 -11.05
C ASP A 53 -6.65 6.07 -10.34
N PHE A 54 -5.76 5.19 -9.92
CA PHE A 54 -6.16 3.94 -9.31
C PHE A 54 -5.04 3.39 -8.43
N VAL A 55 -5.41 2.75 -7.33
CA VAL A 55 -4.47 2.20 -6.35
C VAL A 55 -4.70 0.69 -6.24
N ILE A 56 -3.61 -0.07 -6.23
CA ILE A 56 -3.64 -1.49 -5.93
C ILE A 56 -2.99 -1.69 -4.56
N VAL A 57 -3.73 -2.29 -3.63
CA VAL A 57 -3.21 -2.59 -2.30
C VAL A 57 -3.04 -4.08 -2.17
N GLU A 58 -1.84 -4.52 -1.82
CA GLU A 58 -1.58 -5.92 -1.55
C GLU A 58 -2.23 -6.30 -0.22
N ARG A 59 -3.13 -7.28 -0.28
CA ARG A 59 -3.85 -7.71 0.91
C ARG A 59 -2.95 -8.56 1.79
N GLN A 60 -2.82 -8.14 3.05
CA GLN A 60 -2.05 -8.88 4.05
C GLN A 60 -3.00 -9.57 5.00
N GLY A 61 -2.65 -10.80 5.37
CA GLY A 61 -3.40 -11.56 6.36
C GLY A 61 -2.49 -12.01 7.49
N ALA A 62 -3.09 -12.35 8.63
CA ALA A 62 -2.35 -12.95 9.73
C ALA A 62 -1.77 -14.29 9.27
N ARG A 63 -0.52 -14.56 9.62
CA ARG A 63 0.16 -15.80 9.24
C ARG A 63 0.10 -16.78 10.39
N PRO A 64 0.09 -18.08 10.11
CA PRO A 64 0.27 -19.09 11.15
C PRO A 64 1.54 -18.79 11.95
N MET A 65 1.50 -19.00 13.24
CA MET A 65 2.63 -18.73 14.15
C MET A 65 2.98 -17.26 14.33
N GLN A 66 2.24 -16.35 13.72
CA GLN A 66 2.42 -14.92 13.96
C GLN A 66 1.88 -14.55 15.35
N GLY A 67 2.62 -13.73 16.08
CA GLY A 67 2.17 -13.26 17.39
C GLY A 67 0.95 -12.37 17.29
N VAL A 68 0.12 -12.36 18.34
CA VAL A 68 -1.10 -11.55 18.38
C VAL A 68 -0.77 -10.06 18.22
N SER A 69 0.29 -9.59 18.88
CA SER A 69 0.71 -8.20 18.79
C SER A 69 1.08 -7.80 17.36
N SER A 70 1.83 -8.66 16.66
CA SER A 70 2.23 -8.41 15.26
C SER A 70 1.02 -8.41 14.34
N ALA A 71 0.09 -9.35 14.54
CA ALA A 71 -1.13 -9.41 13.74
C ALA A 71 -1.99 -8.17 13.94
N PHE A 72 -2.09 -7.70 15.19
CA PHE A 72 -2.85 -6.50 15.50
C PHE A 72 -2.25 -5.25 14.82
N LYS A 73 -0.93 -5.09 14.93
CA LYS A 73 -0.23 -3.96 14.30
C LYS A 73 -0.39 -3.96 12.79
N LEU A 74 -0.30 -5.13 12.18
CA LEU A 74 -0.49 -5.28 10.74
C LEU A 74 -1.91 -4.86 10.34
N GLY A 75 -2.92 -5.30 11.10
CA GLY A 75 -4.31 -4.94 10.85
C GLY A 75 -4.58 -3.45 11.01
N VAL A 76 -4.01 -2.83 12.05
CA VAL A 76 -4.15 -1.38 12.27
C VAL A 76 -3.55 -0.62 11.10
N GLY A 77 -2.33 -0.97 10.68
CA GLY A 77 -1.66 -0.30 9.56
C GLY A 77 -2.43 -0.46 8.27
N TYR A 78 -2.94 -1.67 8.02
CA TYR A 78 -3.76 -1.93 6.83
C TYR A 78 -5.00 -1.05 6.82
N GLY A 79 -5.71 -0.96 7.94
CA GLY A 79 -6.90 -0.11 8.08
C GLY A 79 -6.57 1.36 7.88
N GLN A 80 -5.42 1.82 8.39
CA GLN A 80 -4.97 3.20 8.21
C GLN A 80 -4.74 3.51 6.73
N ILE A 81 -4.16 2.57 5.99
CA ILE A 81 -3.96 2.73 4.54
C ILE A 81 -5.31 2.85 3.83
N LEU A 82 -6.22 1.92 4.08
CA LEU A 82 -7.54 1.95 3.42
C LEU A 82 -8.31 3.21 3.79
N GLY A 83 -8.24 3.64 5.04
CA GLY A 83 -8.87 4.88 5.49
C GLY A 83 -8.31 6.10 4.78
N THR A 84 -6.99 6.14 4.56
CA THR A 84 -6.34 7.22 3.82
C THR A 84 -6.86 7.27 2.38
N LEU A 85 -6.93 6.11 1.70
CA LEU A 85 -7.44 6.04 0.34
C LEU A 85 -8.88 6.52 0.25
N ALA A 86 -9.72 6.11 1.20
CA ALA A 86 -11.11 6.53 1.24
C ALA A 86 -11.23 8.03 1.45
N LEU A 87 -10.45 8.59 2.38
CA LEU A 87 -10.46 10.02 2.65
C LEU A 87 -10.03 10.83 1.43
N LEU A 88 -9.04 10.35 0.69
CA LEU A 88 -8.55 10.99 -0.53
C LEU A 88 -9.46 10.71 -1.73
N GLN A 89 -10.49 9.91 -1.55
CA GLN A 89 -11.44 9.53 -2.61
C GLN A 89 -10.76 8.85 -3.79
N LEU A 90 -9.72 8.05 -3.51
CA LEU A 90 -9.01 7.29 -4.51
C LEU A 90 -9.67 5.94 -4.71
N LYS A 91 -9.85 5.55 -5.96
CA LYS A 91 -10.35 4.21 -6.30
C LYS A 91 -9.23 3.21 -6.04
N TYR A 92 -9.57 2.08 -5.42
CA TYR A 92 -8.57 1.06 -5.14
C TYR A 92 -9.16 -0.34 -5.22
N ALA A 93 -8.27 -1.32 -5.37
CA ALA A 93 -8.60 -2.74 -5.27
C ALA A 93 -7.59 -3.41 -4.36
N GLU A 94 -8.06 -4.38 -3.58
CA GLU A 94 -7.21 -5.21 -2.73
C GLU A 94 -6.93 -6.49 -3.48
N VAL A 95 -5.66 -6.87 -3.58
CA VAL A 95 -5.25 -8.09 -4.29
C VAL A 95 -4.37 -8.94 -3.38
N THR A 96 -4.51 -10.25 -3.48
CA THR A 96 -3.63 -11.15 -2.75
C THR A 96 -2.28 -11.24 -3.46
N PRO A 97 -1.17 -11.50 -2.73
CA PRO A 97 0.14 -11.62 -3.36
C PRO A 97 0.17 -12.65 -4.49
N GLY A 98 -0.46 -13.81 -4.29
CA GLY A 98 -0.49 -14.84 -5.33
C GLY A 98 -1.22 -14.40 -6.59
N LYS A 99 -2.24 -13.58 -6.43
CA LYS A 99 -3.06 -13.14 -7.56
C LYS A 99 -2.30 -12.18 -8.46
N TRP A 100 -1.62 -11.18 -7.91
CA TRP A 100 -0.88 -10.26 -8.74
C TRP A 100 0.36 -10.90 -9.33
N LYS A 101 1.01 -11.81 -8.59
CA LYS A 101 2.16 -12.55 -9.12
C LYS A 101 1.77 -13.39 -10.32
N LYS A 102 0.63 -14.07 -10.24
CA LYS A 102 0.11 -14.86 -11.34
C LYS A 102 -0.20 -13.99 -12.55
N ALA A 103 -0.87 -12.86 -12.33
CA ALA A 103 -1.21 -11.93 -13.41
C ALA A 103 0.02 -11.33 -14.07
N ALA A 104 1.09 -11.09 -13.29
CA ALA A 104 2.33 -10.53 -13.81
C ALA A 104 3.29 -11.58 -14.38
N GLY A 105 2.96 -12.87 -14.26
CA GLY A 105 3.83 -13.94 -14.71
C GLY A 105 5.04 -14.17 -13.81
N VAL A 106 4.97 -13.75 -12.55
CA VAL A 106 6.06 -13.90 -11.57
C VAL A 106 5.84 -15.19 -10.78
N PRO A 107 6.90 -16.01 -10.56
CA PRO A 107 6.79 -17.24 -9.79
C PRO A 107 6.34 -17.04 -8.35
#